data_83f66afa94cd0d2b54511a2fa6691305
#
_entry.id   83f66afa94cd0d2b54511a2fa6691305
#
_cell.length_a   1.000
_cell.length_b   1.000
_cell.length_c   1.000
_cell.angle_alpha   90.00
_cell.angle_beta   90.00
_cell.angle_gamma   90.00
#
_symmetry.space_group_name_H-M   'P 1'
#
loop_
_entity.id
_entity.type
_entity.pdbx_description
1 polymer ?
#
loop_
_entity_poly.entity_id
_entity_poly.type
_entity_poly.pdbx_seq_one_letter_code
_entity_poly.pdbx_strand_id
1 'polypeptide(L)'
;MKVLALSPIPEEGAGCRFRVSQYIPYLEEHGFEITVLPFYTPEFFRLVYQRGHFAAKAAAFLQLLVKRFGVLRQIDRYDLVWLYREAIPIGPPVIERAIVRRGVPIVFDFDDAIFLRNVSEANRIVSSLKNTRRVAEIVGFSRHVMAGNSFLGDYARRFSANVTVVPTTVDTTRFRPRADRDTMPPDGPVVGWIGSPTTYHYVEAIAPLLKALALRHRFTLKISGAGKPVHFDGVPVIDVPWSMANEVELFNTCDVGVYPLEDDDWARGKCGFKAIQFMACGVPVVASAVGVNREIIRDGENGFLASSPAEWTTKLERLLSDADLRRRFSIAGRHTIEQHYSLHGTAPEIAAILRNAAHRS
;
A
#
# COMPACT_ATOMS: atom_id res chain seq x y z
N MET A 1 -24.82 -12.35 -2.82
CA MET A 1 -24.44 -12.05 -1.44
C MET A 1 -24.16 -10.56 -1.33
N LYS A 2 -24.80 -9.87 -0.39
CA LYS A 2 -24.68 -8.41 -0.22
C LYS A 2 -23.59 -8.08 0.77
N VAL A 3 -22.54 -7.38 0.32
CA VAL A 3 -21.40 -7.01 1.14
C VAL A 3 -21.30 -5.49 1.25
N LEU A 4 -21.18 -5.00 2.47
CA LEU A 4 -20.85 -3.60 2.72
C LEU A 4 -19.34 -3.47 2.96
N ALA A 5 -18.63 -2.84 2.04
CA ALA A 5 -17.21 -2.52 2.21
C ALA A 5 -17.06 -1.14 2.86
N LEU A 6 -16.52 -1.10 4.07
CA LEU A 6 -16.20 0.12 4.80
C LEU A 6 -14.70 0.39 4.73
N SER A 7 -14.34 1.64 4.42
CA SER A 7 -12.95 2.11 4.36
C SER A 7 -12.83 3.48 5.05
N PRO A 8 -11.70 3.82 5.70
CA PRO A 8 -11.47 5.18 6.19
C PRO A 8 -11.21 6.18 5.07
N ILE A 9 -10.66 5.73 3.94
CA ILE A 9 -10.22 6.56 2.82
C ILE A 9 -10.97 6.19 1.53
N PRO A 10 -11.16 7.14 0.61
CA PRO A 10 -11.78 6.87 -0.69
C PRO A 10 -10.81 6.15 -1.64
N GLU A 11 -11.28 5.84 -2.84
CA GLU A 11 -10.52 5.11 -3.86
C GLU A 11 -9.26 5.85 -4.36
N GLU A 12 -9.22 7.17 -4.24
CA GLU A 12 -8.03 7.98 -4.49
C GLU A 12 -6.86 7.56 -3.57
N GLY A 13 -7.16 7.04 -2.40
CA GLY A 13 -6.18 6.43 -1.52
C GLY A 13 -5.82 5.02 -1.96
N ALA A 14 -4.52 4.75 -2.16
CA ALA A 14 -4.03 3.46 -2.64
C ALA A 14 -4.57 2.26 -1.84
N GLY A 15 -4.70 2.41 -0.51
CA GLY A 15 -5.18 1.33 0.34
C GLY A 15 -6.59 0.84 -0.04
N CYS A 16 -7.58 1.73 -0.15
CA CYS A 16 -8.93 1.34 -0.57
C CYS A 16 -8.93 0.73 -1.98
N ARG A 17 -8.21 1.36 -2.91
CA ARG A 17 -8.13 0.92 -4.30
C ARG A 17 -7.56 -0.49 -4.44
N PHE A 18 -6.43 -0.78 -3.78
CA PHE A 18 -5.72 -2.05 -3.93
C PHE A 18 -6.13 -3.14 -2.94
N ARG A 19 -6.84 -2.77 -1.85
CA ARG A 19 -7.36 -3.78 -0.91
C ARG A 19 -8.83 -4.11 -1.13
N VAL A 20 -9.61 -3.19 -1.73
CA VAL A 20 -11.05 -3.35 -1.90
C VAL A 20 -11.47 -3.18 -3.36
N SER A 21 -11.35 -1.95 -3.91
CA SER A 21 -11.99 -1.60 -5.19
C SER A 21 -11.55 -2.45 -6.37
N GLN A 22 -10.27 -2.81 -6.46
CA GLN A 22 -9.76 -3.60 -7.58
C GLN A 22 -10.38 -5.00 -7.68
N TYR A 23 -10.90 -5.55 -6.57
CA TYR A 23 -11.49 -6.90 -6.55
C TYR A 23 -12.98 -6.91 -6.91
N ILE A 24 -13.64 -5.72 -6.91
CA ILE A 24 -15.10 -5.63 -7.11
C ILE A 24 -15.55 -6.27 -8.42
N PRO A 25 -14.93 -6.00 -9.59
CA PRO A 25 -15.37 -6.61 -10.83
C PRO A 25 -15.38 -8.15 -10.77
N TYR A 26 -14.30 -8.74 -10.26
CA TYR A 26 -14.21 -10.18 -10.09
C TYR A 26 -15.29 -10.71 -9.15
N LEU A 27 -15.51 -10.05 -8.02
CA LEU A 27 -16.48 -10.48 -7.01
C LEU A 27 -17.93 -10.36 -7.53
N GLU A 28 -18.26 -9.31 -8.27
CA GLU A 28 -19.58 -9.13 -8.89
C GLU A 28 -19.87 -10.23 -9.92
N GLU A 29 -18.90 -10.59 -10.77
CA GLU A 29 -19.00 -11.72 -11.68
C GLU A 29 -19.23 -13.05 -10.94
N HIS A 30 -18.84 -13.14 -9.67
CA HIS A 30 -18.98 -14.33 -8.82
C HIS A 30 -20.15 -14.23 -7.83
N GLY A 31 -21.14 -13.37 -8.08
CA GLY A 31 -22.41 -13.31 -7.35
C GLY A 31 -22.38 -12.51 -6.05
N PHE A 32 -21.43 -11.59 -5.91
CA PHE A 32 -21.44 -10.60 -4.84
C PHE A 32 -22.09 -9.30 -5.31
N GLU A 33 -22.78 -8.63 -4.41
CA GLU A 33 -23.28 -7.26 -4.58
C GLU A 33 -22.56 -6.39 -3.56
N ILE A 34 -21.61 -5.58 -4.03
CA ILE A 34 -20.70 -4.85 -3.14
C ILE A 34 -21.04 -3.36 -3.13
N THR A 35 -21.29 -2.83 -1.94
CA THR A 35 -21.46 -1.39 -1.72
C THR A 35 -20.23 -0.86 -0.99
N VAL A 36 -19.46 0.03 -1.62
CA VAL A 36 -18.30 0.67 -0.99
C VAL A 36 -18.70 2.00 -0.38
N LEU A 37 -18.46 2.16 0.92
CA LEU A 37 -18.72 3.39 1.65
C LEU A 37 -17.46 3.87 2.37
N PRO A 38 -16.63 4.73 1.76
CA PRO A 38 -15.50 5.35 2.44
C PRO A 38 -15.98 6.33 3.51
N PHE A 39 -15.17 6.53 4.56
CA PHE A 39 -15.46 7.55 5.56
C PHE A 39 -15.15 8.96 5.03
N TYR A 40 -13.96 9.16 4.44
CA TYR A 40 -13.63 10.40 3.78
C TYR A 40 -14.23 10.43 2.37
N THR A 41 -14.85 11.58 2.01
CA THR A 41 -15.14 11.87 0.61
C THR A 41 -13.86 12.29 -0.12
N PRO A 42 -13.82 12.22 -1.47
CA PRO A 42 -12.66 12.70 -2.24
C PRO A 42 -12.24 14.14 -1.89
N GLU A 43 -13.20 15.03 -1.69
CA GLU A 43 -12.99 16.44 -1.34
C GLU A 43 -12.35 16.56 0.05
N PHE A 44 -12.90 15.84 1.04
CA PHE A 44 -12.36 15.86 2.38
C PHE A 44 -10.99 15.21 2.47
N PHE A 45 -10.76 14.13 1.71
CA PHE A 45 -9.46 13.48 1.62
C PHE A 45 -8.37 14.44 1.12
N ARG A 46 -8.66 15.25 0.09
CA ARG A 46 -7.76 16.32 -0.37
C ARG A 46 -7.57 17.43 0.68
N LEU A 47 -8.65 17.84 1.36
CA LEU A 47 -8.61 18.87 2.38
C LEU A 47 -7.77 18.47 3.61
N VAL A 48 -7.78 17.21 4.02
CA VAL A 48 -7.02 16.71 5.18
C VAL A 48 -5.52 16.97 5.04
N TYR A 49 -4.98 16.84 3.83
CA TYR A 49 -3.55 17.05 3.57
C TYR A 49 -3.14 18.52 3.41
N GLN A 50 -4.08 19.44 3.30
CA GLN A 50 -3.79 20.88 3.26
C GLN A 50 -3.48 21.39 4.66
N ARG A 51 -2.54 22.33 4.78
CA ARG A 51 -2.25 23.00 6.06
C ARG A 51 -3.38 23.98 6.42
N GLY A 52 -3.68 24.11 7.71
CA GLY A 52 -4.74 25.01 8.20
C GLY A 52 -6.15 24.44 8.00
N HIS A 53 -7.13 25.32 7.77
CA HIS A 53 -8.55 25.00 7.55
C HIS A 53 -9.22 24.22 8.70
N PHE A 54 -8.80 24.42 9.96
CA PHE A 54 -9.22 23.59 11.10
C PHE A 54 -10.73 23.58 11.31
N ALA A 55 -11.42 24.74 11.22
CA ALA A 55 -12.85 24.82 11.40
C ALA A 55 -13.60 24.05 10.29
N ALA A 56 -13.19 24.20 9.03
CA ALA A 56 -13.77 23.48 7.90
C ALA A 56 -13.54 21.96 8.03
N LYS A 57 -12.34 21.54 8.44
CA LYS A 57 -12.02 20.14 8.70
C LYS A 57 -12.88 19.57 9.82
N ALA A 58 -13.07 20.28 10.92
CA ALA A 58 -13.90 19.85 12.04
C ALA A 58 -15.37 19.72 11.65
N ALA A 59 -15.93 20.73 10.95
CA ALA A 59 -17.32 20.71 10.49
C ALA A 59 -17.57 19.56 9.51
N ALA A 60 -16.71 19.40 8.51
CA ALA A 60 -16.83 18.30 7.56
C ALA A 60 -16.68 16.92 8.24
N PHE A 61 -15.76 16.78 9.19
CA PHE A 61 -15.59 15.54 9.94
C PHE A 61 -16.85 15.18 10.74
N LEU A 62 -17.50 16.15 11.40
CA LEU A 62 -18.76 15.92 12.11
C LEU A 62 -19.89 15.47 11.16
N GLN A 63 -20.00 16.07 9.98
CA GLN A 63 -20.95 15.64 8.97
C GLN A 63 -20.70 14.19 8.53
N LEU A 64 -19.43 13.82 8.33
CA LEU A 64 -19.03 12.46 7.97
C LEU A 64 -19.32 11.46 9.09
N LEU A 65 -19.16 11.86 10.35
CA LEU A 65 -19.57 11.04 11.50
C LEU A 65 -21.07 10.75 11.48
N VAL A 66 -21.91 11.77 11.31
CA VAL A 66 -23.37 11.59 11.23
C VAL A 66 -23.74 10.64 10.09
N LYS A 67 -23.14 10.80 8.91
CA LYS A 67 -23.35 9.88 7.77
C LYS A 67 -22.93 8.45 8.12
N ARG A 68 -21.77 8.27 8.77
CA ARG A 68 -21.26 6.95 9.16
C ARG A 68 -22.19 6.26 10.17
N PHE A 69 -22.71 6.99 11.16
CA PHE A 69 -23.72 6.43 12.08
C PHE A 69 -25.04 6.10 11.37
N GLY A 70 -25.39 6.85 10.33
CA GLY A 70 -26.57 6.58 9.48
C GLY A 70 -26.51 5.21 8.80
N VAL A 71 -25.32 4.69 8.50
CA VAL A 71 -25.13 3.35 7.90
C VAL A 71 -25.73 2.25 8.76
N LEU A 72 -25.67 2.40 10.09
CA LEU A 72 -26.24 1.42 11.02
C LEU A 72 -27.75 1.17 10.83
N ARG A 73 -28.49 2.14 10.28
CA ARG A 73 -29.92 1.98 10.01
C ARG A 73 -30.24 0.96 8.90
N GLN A 74 -29.25 0.66 8.08
CA GLN A 74 -29.40 -0.22 6.92
C GLN A 74 -28.49 -1.45 6.98
N ILE A 75 -27.74 -1.61 8.09
CA ILE A 75 -26.72 -2.65 8.20
C ILE A 75 -27.30 -4.07 8.06
N ASP A 76 -28.53 -4.26 8.53
CA ASP A 76 -29.24 -5.55 8.50
C ASP A 76 -29.62 -6.01 7.07
N ARG A 77 -29.43 -5.14 6.06
CA ARG A 77 -29.63 -5.47 4.64
C ARG A 77 -28.44 -6.18 4.02
N TYR A 78 -27.29 -6.21 4.73
CA TYR A 78 -26.05 -6.82 4.27
C TYR A 78 -25.81 -8.16 4.98
N ASP A 79 -25.29 -9.10 4.22
CA ASP A 79 -24.91 -10.42 4.73
C ASP A 79 -23.60 -10.36 5.51
N LEU A 80 -22.73 -9.38 5.15
CA LEU A 80 -21.37 -9.23 5.66
C LEU A 80 -20.89 -7.78 5.57
N VAL A 81 -20.03 -7.37 6.50
CA VAL A 81 -19.21 -6.15 6.39
C VAL A 81 -17.76 -6.54 6.08
N TRP A 82 -17.21 -6.04 4.96
CA TRP A 82 -15.78 -6.03 4.68
C TRP A 82 -15.18 -4.73 5.19
N LEU A 83 -14.50 -4.79 6.30
CA LEU A 83 -13.92 -3.62 6.96
C LEU A 83 -12.45 -3.49 6.59
N TYR A 84 -12.12 -2.57 5.69
CA TYR A 84 -10.73 -2.19 5.45
C TYR A 84 -10.31 -1.14 6.47
N ARG A 85 -9.33 -1.51 7.31
CA ARG A 85 -8.87 -0.72 8.46
C ARG A 85 -10.03 -0.39 9.42
N GLU A 86 -10.32 0.88 9.64
CA GLU A 86 -11.33 1.31 10.61
C GLU A 86 -12.53 1.98 9.94
N ALA A 87 -13.72 1.82 10.49
CA ALA A 87 -14.93 2.50 10.00
C ALA A 87 -14.86 4.02 10.22
N ILE A 88 -14.20 4.46 11.29
CA ILE A 88 -13.91 5.86 11.60
C ILE A 88 -12.39 5.95 11.91
N PRO A 89 -11.62 6.89 11.32
CA PRO A 89 -10.15 6.93 11.45
C PRO A 89 -9.62 7.19 12.87
N ILE A 90 -10.43 7.74 13.75
CA ILE A 90 -10.07 8.11 15.13
C ILE A 90 -11.10 7.61 16.13
N GLY A 91 -10.72 7.51 17.39
CA GLY A 91 -11.61 7.13 18.50
C GLY A 91 -11.78 5.62 18.67
N PRO A 92 -12.70 5.18 19.53
CA PRO A 92 -13.00 3.77 19.76
C PRO A 92 -13.82 3.15 18.62
N PRO A 93 -13.85 1.81 18.47
CA PRO A 93 -14.55 1.10 17.39
C PRO A 93 -16.08 1.01 17.65
N VAL A 94 -16.75 2.16 17.75
CA VAL A 94 -18.17 2.22 18.12
C VAL A 94 -19.10 1.70 17.00
N ILE A 95 -18.73 1.94 15.75
CA ILE A 95 -19.50 1.47 14.58
C ILE A 95 -19.34 -0.04 14.47
N GLU A 96 -18.12 -0.53 14.57
CA GLU A 96 -17.79 -1.95 14.48
C GLU A 96 -18.50 -2.76 15.57
N ARG A 97 -18.47 -2.27 16.82
CA ARG A 97 -19.22 -2.88 17.93
C ARG A 97 -20.74 -2.89 17.67
N ALA A 98 -21.28 -1.81 17.10
CA ALA A 98 -22.70 -1.72 16.78
C ALA A 98 -23.11 -2.69 15.66
N ILE A 99 -22.24 -2.92 14.67
CA ILE A 99 -22.45 -3.90 13.60
C ILE A 99 -22.50 -5.31 14.18
N VAL A 100 -21.50 -5.69 14.99
CA VAL A 100 -21.42 -7.03 15.63
C VAL A 100 -22.62 -7.28 16.54
N ARG A 101 -23.07 -6.29 17.33
CA ARG A 101 -24.26 -6.40 18.18
C ARG A 101 -25.54 -6.66 17.41
N ARG A 102 -25.61 -6.31 16.12
CA ARG A 102 -26.74 -6.61 15.22
C ARG A 102 -26.61 -7.96 14.52
N GLY A 103 -25.56 -8.73 14.87
CA GLY A 103 -25.33 -10.06 14.30
C GLY A 103 -24.83 -10.06 12.86
N VAL A 104 -24.36 -8.91 12.32
CA VAL A 104 -23.73 -8.86 11.00
C VAL A 104 -22.25 -9.16 11.16
N PRO A 105 -21.72 -10.21 10.50
CA PRO A 105 -20.31 -10.58 10.63
C PRO A 105 -19.39 -9.54 9.97
N ILE A 106 -18.18 -9.40 10.50
CA ILE A 106 -17.14 -8.54 9.96
C ILE A 106 -15.97 -9.40 9.46
N VAL A 107 -15.52 -9.17 8.24
CA VAL A 107 -14.19 -9.53 7.77
C VAL A 107 -13.33 -8.27 7.88
N PHE A 108 -12.32 -8.32 8.74
CA PHE A 108 -11.41 -7.21 8.96
C PHE A 108 -10.18 -7.35 8.07
N ASP A 109 -9.82 -6.29 7.35
CA ASP A 109 -8.70 -6.24 6.42
C ASP A 109 -7.76 -5.08 6.75
N PHE A 110 -6.46 -5.34 6.89
CA PHE A 110 -5.47 -4.30 7.12
C PHE A 110 -4.10 -4.62 6.50
N ASP A 111 -3.44 -3.58 5.99
CA ASP A 111 -2.21 -3.63 5.20
C ASP A 111 -1.07 -2.76 5.74
N ASP A 112 -1.26 -2.18 6.92
CA ASP A 112 -0.27 -1.39 7.65
C ASP A 112 -0.34 -1.69 9.16
N ALA A 113 0.75 -1.44 9.88
CA ALA A 113 0.83 -1.61 11.34
C ALA A 113 0.02 -0.53 12.11
N ILE A 114 -1.28 -0.39 11.79
CA ILE A 114 -2.17 0.63 12.36
C ILE A 114 -2.36 0.51 13.88
N PHE A 115 -1.92 -0.59 14.48
CA PHE A 115 -1.86 -0.81 15.92
C PHE A 115 -0.64 -0.15 16.58
N LEU A 116 0.33 0.32 15.78
CA LEU A 116 1.47 1.10 16.28
C LEU A 116 1.13 2.60 16.31
N ARG A 117 1.73 3.30 17.27
CA ARG A 117 1.69 4.76 17.27
C ARG A 117 2.68 5.29 16.23
N ASN A 118 2.17 5.65 15.06
CA ASN A 118 3.00 6.37 14.09
C ASN A 118 2.97 7.86 14.43
N VAL A 119 4.11 8.40 14.84
CA VAL A 119 4.27 9.81 15.21
C VAL A 119 4.96 10.52 14.05
N SER A 120 4.26 10.75 12.92
CA SER A 120 4.70 11.79 12.00
C SER A 120 4.48 13.16 12.67
N GLU A 121 5.45 14.07 12.58
CA GLU A 121 5.35 15.41 13.19
C GLU A 121 4.07 16.17 12.82
N ALA A 122 3.57 15.99 11.58
CA ALA A 122 2.34 16.60 11.10
C ALA A 122 1.06 16.11 11.82
N ASN A 123 1.11 14.94 12.49
CA ASN A 123 -0.05 14.28 13.10
C ASN A 123 0.09 14.07 14.63
N ARG A 124 1.00 14.76 15.26
CA ARG A 124 1.32 14.59 16.68
C ARG A 124 0.10 14.75 17.62
N ILE A 125 -0.78 15.72 17.32
CA ILE A 125 -2.01 15.96 18.09
C ILE A 125 -3.04 14.86 17.84
N VAL A 126 -3.19 14.39 16.58
CA VAL A 126 -4.14 13.34 16.21
C VAL A 126 -3.64 11.97 16.65
N SER A 127 -2.33 11.76 16.76
CA SER A 127 -1.75 10.49 17.20
C SER A 127 -2.05 10.17 18.65
N SER A 128 -2.22 11.18 19.52
CA SER A 128 -2.65 10.98 20.92
C SER A 128 -4.10 10.47 21.03
N LEU A 129 -4.92 10.71 20.02
CA LEU A 129 -6.31 10.23 19.95
C LEU A 129 -6.42 8.84 19.30
N LYS A 130 -5.33 8.29 18.74
CA LYS A 130 -5.31 6.93 18.22
C LYS A 130 -5.28 5.92 19.36
N ASN A 131 -6.36 5.21 19.51
CA ASN A 131 -6.45 4.11 20.47
C ASN A 131 -5.84 2.84 19.87
N THR A 132 -4.60 2.51 20.20
CA THR A 132 -3.91 1.31 19.70
C THR A 132 -4.59 0.00 20.09
N ARG A 133 -5.36 0.00 21.18
CA ARG A 133 -6.13 -1.18 21.63
C ARG A 133 -7.33 -1.49 20.76
N ARG A 134 -7.82 -0.51 19.97
CA ARG A 134 -9.00 -0.70 19.11
C ARG A 134 -8.77 -1.75 18.03
N VAL A 135 -7.56 -1.83 17.47
CA VAL A 135 -7.24 -2.82 16.42
C VAL A 135 -7.33 -4.23 17.00
N ALA A 136 -6.76 -4.45 18.18
CA ALA A 136 -6.88 -5.73 18.91
C ALA A 136 -8.34 -6.10 19.16
N GLU A 137 -9.17 -5.12 19.53
CA GLU A 137 -10.60 -5.32 19.77
C GLU A 137 -11.35 -5.66 18.47
N ILE A 138 -11.08 -4.94 17.37
CA ILE A 138 -11.69 -5.23 16.06
C ILE A 138 -11.31 -6.64 15.61
N VAL A 139 -10.03 -7.00 15.71
CA VAL A 139 -9.55 -8.36 15.41
C VAL A 139 -10.30 -9.41 16.23
N GLY A 140 -10.45 -9.16 17.53
CA GLY A 140 -11.05 -10.13 18.48
C GLY A 140 -12.52 -10.43 18.21
N PHE A 141 -13.30 -9.49 17.70
CA PHE A 141 -14.71 -9.72 17.39
C PHE A 141 -14.99 -9.96 15.89
N SER A 142 -13.97 -9.86 15.02
CA SER A 142 -14.12 -10.13 13.60
C SER A 142 -14.27 -11.64 13.34
N ARG A 143 -15.15 -11.98 12.43
CA ARG A 143 -15.38 -13.37 11.99
C ARG A 143 -14.16 -13.95 11.29
N HIS A 144 -13.46 -13.12 10.52
CA HIS A 144 -12.21 -13.43 9.85
C HIS A 144 -11.35 -12.18 9.73
N VAL A 145 -10.03 -12.37 9.70
CA VAL A 145 -9.05 -11.28 9.54
C VAL A 145 -8.17 -11.57 8.33
N MET A 146 -8.10 -10.61 7.42
CA MET A 146 -7.15 -10.59 6.30
C MET A 146 -6.00 -9.63 6.65
N ALA A 147 -4.81 -10.16 6.80
CA ALA A 147 -3.60 -9.39 7.11
C ALA A 147 -2.72 -9.28 5.87
N GLY A 148 -2.22 -8.08 5.56
CA GLY A 148 -1.46 -7.82 4.34
C GLY A 148 -0.07 -8.46 4.27
N ASN A 149 0.48 -8.92 5.40
CA ASN A 149 1.75 -9.65 5.47
C ASN A 149 1.83 -10.52 6.74
N SER A 150 2.91 -11.32 6.85
CA SER A 150 3.14 -12.22 7.98
C SER A 150 3.25 -11.51 9.33
N PHE A 151 3.95 -10.36 9.41
CA PHE A 151 4.09 -9.56 10.61
C PHE A 151 2.73 -9.06 11.15
N LEU A 152 1.87 -8.59 10.27
CA LEU A 152 0.50 -8.18 10.61
C LEU A 152 -0.36 -9.40 11.01
N GLY A 153 -0.18 -10.52 10.31
CA GLY A 153 -0.83 -11.79 10.63
C GLY A 153 -0.48 -12.30 12.03
N ASP A 154 0.79 -12.24 12.41
CA ASP A 154 1.27 -12.64 13.73
C ASP A 154 0.70 -11.76 14.84
N TYR A 155 0.60 -10.45 14.59
CA TYR A 155 -0.12 -9.56 15.50
C TYR A 155 -1.59 -9.98 15.67
N ALA A 156 -2.29 -10.24 14.57
CA ALA A 156 -3.72 -10.59 14.59
C ALA A 156 -3.99 -11.94 15.27
N ARG A 157 -3.13 -12.94 15.09
CA ARG A 157 -3.24 -14.28 15.70
C ARG A 157 -3.20 -14.25 17.23
N ARG A 158 -2.72 -13.16 17.84
CA ARG A 158 -2.78 -12.96 19.29
C ARG A 158 -4.21 -12.74 19.80
N PHE A 159 -5.16 -12.40 18.96
CA PHE A 159 -6.52 -12.02 19.31
C PHE A 159 -7.61 -12.79 18.57
N SER A 160 -7.26 -13.50 17.48
CA SER A 160 -8.18 -14.31 16.68
C SER A 160 -7.48 -15.54 16.10
N ALA A 161 -8.17 -16.68 16.08
CA ALA A 161 -7.69 -17.88 15.40
C ALA A 161 -7.95 -17.84 13.87
N ASN A 162 -8.88 -17.00 13.41
CA ASN A 162 -9.33 -16.94 12.02
C ASN A 162 -8.56 -15.83 11.27
N VAL A 163 -7.29 -16.07 10.98
CA VAL A 163 -6.41 -15.09 10.31
C VAL A 163 -5.78 -15.69 9.07
N THR A 164 -5.98 -15.05 7.93
CA THR A 164 -5.30 -15.37 6.66
C THR A 164 -4.39 -14.20 6.27
N VAL A 165 -3.18 -14.51 5.82
CA VAL A 165 -2.29 -13.52 5.21
C VAL A 165 -2.66 -13.40 3.73
N VAL A 166 -3.27 -12.26 3.38
CA VAL A 166 -3.65 -11.93 2.02
C VAL A 166 -2.78 -10.75 1.57
N PRO A 167 -1.79 -10.97 0.70
CA PRO A 167 -0.86 -9.91 0.29
C PRO A 167 -1.59 -8.78 -0.45
N THR A 168 -1.01 -7.59 -0.43
CA THR A 168 -1.46 -6.51 -1.33
C THR A 168 -1.00 -6.84 -2.74
N THR A 169 -1.92 -6.84 -3.68
CA THR A 169 -1.69 -7.26 -5.07
C THR A 169 -1.93 -6.14 -6.07
N VAL A 170 -1.56 -6.38 -7.31
CA VAL A 170 -1.83 -5.48 -8.44
C VAL A 170 -2.58 -6.22 -9.54
N ASP A 171 -3.37 -5.47 -10.30
CA ASP A 171 -3.87 -5.96 -11.58
C ASP A 171 -2.71 -6.00 -12.59
N THR A 172 -2.26 -7.20 -12.91
CA THR A 172 -1.14 -7.44 -13.82
C THR A 172 -1.48 -7.18 -15.29
N THR A 173 -2.74 -6.99 -15.63
CA THR A 173 -3.16 -6.53 -16.97
C THR A 173 -2.98 -5.03 -17.12
N ARG A 174 -3.20 -4.27 -16.03
CA ARG A 174 -2.98 -2.82 -15.94
C ARG A 174 -1.50 -2.49 -15.69
N PHE A 175 -0.89 -3.08 -14.66
CA PHE A 175 0.53 -2.95 -14.37
C PHE A 175 1.31 -3.97 -15.20
N ARG A 176 1.69 -3.58 -16.41
CA ARG A 176 2.44 -4.42 -17.35
C ARG A 176 3.67 -3.69 -17.87
N PRO A 177 4.74 -4.42 -18.21
CA PRO A 177 5.92 -3.82 -18.81
C PRO A 177 5.59 -3.05 -20.09
N ARG A 178 6.29 -1.93 -20.34
CA ARG A 178 6.24 -1.24 -21.63
C ARG A 178 6.91 -2.11 -22.71
N ALA A 179 6.46 -1.98 -23.96
CA ALA A 179 6.94 -2.80 -25.06
C ALA A 179 8.41 -2.51 -25.44
N ASP A 180 8.86 -1.27 -25.22
CA ASP A 180 10.19 -0.75 -25.56
C ASP A 180 11.16 -0.69 -24.37
N ARG A 181 10.98 -1.56 -23.36
CA ARG A 181 11.76 -1.54 -22.12
C ARG A 181 13.28 -1.71 -22.33
N ASP A 182 13.66 -2.39 -23.40
CA ASP A 182 15.09 -2.60 -23.70
C ASP A 182 15.77 -1.36 -24.32
N THR A 183 15.01 -0.30 -24.62
CA THR A 183 15.54 0.97 -25.15
C THR A 183 16.08 1.84 -24.02
N MET A 184 17.39 2.08 -24.03
CA MET A 184 18.04 2.91 -23.02
C MET A 184 17.92 4.40 -23.39
N PRO A 185 17.54 5.28 -22.45
CA PRO A 185 17.59 6.71 -22.66
C PRO A 185 19.02 7.22 -22.95
N PRO A 186 19.19 8.25 -23.77
CA PRO A 186 20.52 8.81 -24.08
C PRO A 186 21.30 9.27 -22.85
N ASP A 187 20.59 9.74 -21.83
CA ASP A 187 21.18 10.24 -20.57
C ASP A 187 21.42 9.16 -19.52
N GLY A 188 21.33 7.88 -19.91
CA GLY A 188 21.48 6.72 -19.04
C GLY A 188 20.19 6.27 -18.37
N PRO A 189 20.25 5.25 -17.50
CA PRO A 189 19.06 4.69 -16.82
C PRO A 189 18.32 5.69 -15.95
N VAL A 190 16.99 5.53 -15.86
CA VAL A 190 16.16 6.28 -14.92
C VAL A 190 15.99 5.47 -13.64
N VAL A 191 16.51 5.99 -12.54
CA VAL A 191 16.32 5.44 -11.17
C VAL A 191 15.07 6.08 -10.58
N GLY A 192 14.05 5.29 -10.25
CA GLY A 192 12.76 5.79 -9.79
C GLY A 192 12.49 5.55 -8.31
N TRP A 193 12.00 6.59 -7.63
CA TRP A 193 11.32 6.48 -6.36
C TRP A 193 9.90 7.04 -6.47
N ILE A 194 8.91 6.25 -6.03
CA ILE A 194 7.49 6.64 -6.04
C ILE A 194 6.93 6.38 -4.65
N GLY A 195 6.44 7.43 -4.00
CA GLY A 195 5.98 7.33 -2.62
C GLY A 195 4.95 8.38 -2.24
N SER A 196 5.06 8.87 -1.03
CA SER A 196 4.21 9.91 -0.45
C SER A 196 5.05 10.89 0.38
N PRO A 197 4.53 12.07 0.71
CA PRO A 197 5.27 13.04 1.55
C PRO A 197 5.74 12.44 2.89
N THR A 198 4.99 11.49 3.44
CA THR A 198 5.32 10.82 4.72
C THR A 198 6.44 9.79 4.60
N THR A 199 6.77 9.34 3.40
CA THR A 199 7.82 8.34 3.14
C THR A 199 9.02 8.90 2.37
N TYR A 200 8.98 10.18 2.02
CA TYR A 200 10.03 10.83 1.24
C TYR A 200 11.40 10.84 1.97
N HIS A 201 11.40 10.93 3.30
CA HIS A 201 12.62 10.86 4.10
C HIS A 201 13.45 9.58 3.87
N TYR A 202 12.82 8.48 3.48
CA TYR A 202 13.54 7.24 3.17
C TYR A 202 14.45 7.38 1.93
N VAL A 203 13.99 8.05 0.88
CA VAL A 203 14.84 8.29 -0.29
C VAL A 203 15.88 9.38 -0.02
N GLU A 204 15.56 10.37 0.82
CA GLU A 204 16.53 11.37 1.28
C GLU A 204 17.69 10.70 2.04
N ALA A 205 17.43 9.65 2.81
CA ALA A 205 18.46 8.93 3.57
C ALA A 205 19.54 8.28 2.67
N ILE A 206 19.18 7.93 1.42
CA ILE A 206 20.13 7.38 0.45
C ILE A 206 20.74 8.44 -0.49
N ALA A 207 20.47 9.72 -0.30
CA ALA A 207 21.00 10.81 -1.13
C ALA A 207 22.55 10.83 -1.21
N PRO A 208 23.31 10.62 -0.12
CA PRO A 208 24.77 10.62 -0.18
C PRO A 208 25.34 9.55 -1.12
N LEU A 209 24.75 8.35 -1.14
CA LEU A 209 25.17 7.28 -2.03
C LEU A 209 24.76 7.55 -3.49
N LEU A 210 23.58 8.14 -3.72
CA LEU A 210 23.16 8.54 -5.07
C LEU A 210 24.10 9.59 -5.65
N LYS A 211 24.53 10.59 -4.83
CA LYS A 211 25.54 11.56 -5.22
C LYS A 211 26.87 10.91 -5.58
N ALA A 212 27.34 9.96 -4.77
CA ALA A 212 28.60 9.25 -5.04
C ALA A 212 28.53 8.40 -6.32
N LEU A 213 27.38 7.79 -6.61
CA LEU A 213 27.13 7.06 -7.85
C LEU A 213 27.08 7.98 -9.07
N ALA A 214 26.48 9.16 -8.97
CA ALA A 214 26.37 10.13 -10.06
C ALA A 214 27.74 10.66 -10.53
N LEU A 215 28.78 10.60 -9.69
CA LEU A 215 30.14 10.92 -10.09
C LEU A 215 30.78 9.87 -11.04
N ARG A 216 30.26 8.65 -11.04
CA ARG A 216 30.83 7.50 -11.79
C ARG A 216 29.91 6.96 -12.87
N HIS A 217 28.60 7.16 -12.72
CA HIS A 217 27.58 6.63 -13.63
C HIS A 217 26.63 7.75 -14.06
N ARG A 218 26.27 7.75 -15.34
CA ARG A 218 25.17 8.60 -15.82
C ARG A 218 23.84 7.95 -15.48
N PHE A 219 22.98 8.64 -14.78
CA PHE A 219 21.59 8.27 -14.54
C PHE A 219 20.79 9.50 -14.15
N THR A 220 19.48 9.40 -14.29
CA THR A 220 18.54 10.43 -13.83
C THR A 220 17.70 9.86 -12.67
N LEU A 221 17.54 10.62 -11.59
CA LEU A 221 16.66 10.27 -10.48
C LEU A 221 15.26 10.81 -10.75
N LYS A 222 14.29 9.91 -10.88
CA LYS A 222 12.87 10.28 -10.97
C LYS A 222 12.22 10.14 -9.60
N ILE A 223 11.61 11.23 -9.11
CA ILE A 223 10.86 11.27 -7.86
C ILE A 223 9.40 11.55 -8.17
N SER A 224 8.49 10.85 -7.50
CA SER A 224 7.07 11.16 -7.56
C SER A 224 6.43 11.02 -6.18
N GLY A 225 5.63 12.01 -5.79
CA GLY A 225 4.88 12.00 -4.54
C GLY A 225 5.63 12.58 -3.32
N ALA A 226 6.71 13.33 -3.51
CA ALA A 226 7.45 13.98 -2.42
C ALA A 226 6.61 15.03 -1.66
N GLY A 227 5.66 15.70 -2.33
CA GLY A 227 4.80 16.74 -1.75
C GLY A 227 5.52 18.07 -1.46
N LYS A 228 6.76 18.20 -1.89
CA LYS A 228 7.60 19.38 -1.79
C LYS A 228 8.56 19.41 -2.97
N PRO A 229 9.14 20.57 -3.35
CA PRO A 229 10.20 20.61 -4.36
C PRO A 229 11.35 19.67 -4.01
N VAL A 230 11.84 18.93 -5.01
CA VAL A 230 12.86 17.91 -4.85
C VAL A 230 14.22 18.41 -5.35
N HIS A 231 15.25 18.22 -4.54
CA HIS A 231 16.62 18.51 -4.93
C HIS A 231 17.57 17.45 -4.35
N PHE A 232 18.43 16.92 -5.21
CA PHE A 232 19.53 16.01 -4.83
C PHE A 232 20.84 16.59 -5.38
N ASP A 233 21.69 17.03 -4.49
CA ASP A 233 22.94 17.70 -4.87
C ASP A 233 23.83 16.79 -5.75
N GLY A 234 24.18 17.27 -6.94
CA GLY A 234 25.00 16.54 -7.91
C GLY A 234 24.31 15.39 -8.64
N VAL A 235 22.98 15.23 -8.50
CA VAL A 235 22.20 14.19 -9.20
C VAL A 235 21.14 14.87 -10.07
N PRO A 236 21.07 14.60 -11.38
CA PRO A 236 19.95 15.04 -12.23
C PRO A 236 18.62 14.49 -11.71
N VAL A 237 17.61 15.37 -11.48
CA VAL A 237 16.31 14.99 -10.94
C VAL A 237 15.18 15.37 -11.88
N ILE A 238 14.22 14.47 -12.03
CA ILE A 238 12.90 14.72 -12.63
C ILE A 238 11.85 14.54 -11.52
N ASP A 239 11.18 15.62 -11.13
CA ASP A 239 10.05 15.58 -10.19
C ASP A 239 8.74 15.54 -10.98
N VAL A 240 7.98 14.44 -10.82
CA VAL A 240 6.72 14.22 -11.53
C VAL A 240 5.58 14.12 -10.52
N PRO A 241 4.58 15.00 -10.59
CA PRO A 241 3.40 14.89 -9.75
C PRO A 241 2.69 13.55 -9.93
N TRP A 242 2.33 12.91 -8.83
CA TRP A 242 1.55 11.69 -8.87
C TRP A 242 0.07 11.98 -9.15
N SER A 243 -0.55 11.17 -10.00
CA SER A 243 -2.00 11.09 -10.19
C SER A 243 -2.42 9.65 -10.46
N MET A 244 -3.70 9.33 -10.26
CA MET A 244 -4.23 8.01 -10.64
C MET A 244 -4.07 7.72 -12.13
N ALA A 245 -4.15 8.74 -12.97
CA ALA A 245 -4.07 8.62 -14.43
C ALA A 245 -2.66 8.25 -14.90
N ASN A 246 -1.61 8.78 -14.26
CA ASN A 246 -0.22 8.53 -14.66
C ASN A 246 0.48 7.45 -13.80
N GLU A 247 -0.24 6.82 -12.85
CA GLU A 247 0.37 5.90 -11.87
C GLU A 247 1.20 4.81 -12.55
N VAL A 248 0.67 4.10 -13.54
CA VAL A 248 1.39 3.01 -14.23
C VAL A 248 2.57 3.54 -15.04
N GLU A 249 2.41 4.68 -15.70
CA GLU A 249 3.45 5.33 -16.48
C GLU A 249 4.64 5.74 -15.61
N LEU A 250 4.38 6.22 -14.39
CA LEU A 250 5.44 6.57 -13.45
C LEU A 250 6.41 5.42 -13.20
N PHE A 251 5.89 4.19 -13.05
CA PHE A 251 6.71 2.98 -12.91
C PHE A 251 7.37 2.60 -14.25
N ASN A 252 6.61 2.57 -15.33
CA ASN A 252 7.09 2.13 -16.64
C ASN A 252 8.21 2.99 -17.22
N THR A 253 8.27 4.25 -16.85
CA THR A 253 9.33 5.19 -17.27
C THR A 253 10.58 5.15 -16.41
N CYS A 254 10.69 4.18 -15.48
CA CYS A 254 11.88 3.88 -14.70
C CYS A 254 12.58 2.63 -15.23
N ASP A 255 13.92 2.60 -15.15
CA ASP A 255 14.74 1.45 -15.52
C ASP A 255 15.20 0.67 -14.29
N VAL A 256 15.29 1.34 -13.14
CA VAL A 256 15.59 0.77 -11.82
C VAL A 256 14.68 1.40 -10.78
N GLY A 257 14.02 0.61 -9.98
CA GLY A 257 13.25 1.08 -8.82
C GLY A 257 14.07 1.06 -7.54
N VAL A 258 13.92 2.08 -6.69
CA VAL A 258 14.49 2.08 -5.35
C VAL A 258 13.39 2.11 -4.30
N TYR A 259 13.49 1.23 -3.31
CA TYR A 259 12.54 1.15 -2.21
C TYR A 259 13.25 1.09 -0.86
N PRO A 260 13.85 2.23 -0.45
CA PRO A 260 14.51 2.33 0.85
C PRO A 260 13.49 2.41 1.98
N LEU A 261 13.78 1.69 3.08
CA LEU A 261 13.05 1.70 4.33
C LEU A 261 14.04 1.61 5.49
N GLU A 262 13.68 2.15 6.64
CA GLU A 262 14.35 1.88 7.92
C GLU A 262 13.87 0.53 8.47
N ASP A 263 14.70 -0.16 9.24
CA ASP A 263 14.30 -1.43 9.89
C ASP A 263 13.67 -1.13 11.24
N ASP A 264 12.41 -0.79 11.21
CA ASP A 264 11.55 -0.60 12.38
C ASP A 264 10.23 -1.39 12.25
N ASP A 265 9.48 -1.48 13.33
CA ASP A 265 8.22 -2.22 13.35
C ASP A 265 7.17 -1.62 12.40
N TRP A 266 7.23 -0.29 12.14
CA TRP A 266 6.35 0.34 11.17
C TRP A 266 6.65 -0.11 9.75
N ALA A 267 7.93 -0.14 9.37
CA ALA A 267 8.35 -0.61 8.05
C ALA A 267 8.13 -2.12 7.88
N ARG A 268 8.32 -2.93 8.95
CA ARG A 268 7.98 -4.37 8.94
C ARG A 268 6.50 -4.62 8.71
N GLY A 269 5.64 -3.69 9.16
CA GLY A 269 4.20 -3.74 8.88
C GLY A 269 3.79 -3.36 7.46
N LYS A 270 4.69 -2.84 6.62
CA LYS A 270 4.39 -2.50 5.22
C LYS A 270 4.31 -3.74 4.34
N CYS A 271 3.43 -3.70 3.34
CA CYS A 271 3.19 -4.83 2.43
C CYS A 271 4.08 -4.83 1.16
N GLY A 272 5.21 -4.13 1.14
CA GLY A 272 6.15 -4.14 0.02
C GLY A 272 5.60 -3.58 -1.29
N PHE A 273 4.50 -2.84 -1.23
CA PHE A 273 3.66 -2.53 -2.38
C PHE A 273 4.40 -1.80 -3.50
N LYS A 274 5.37 -0.93 -3.19
CA LYS A 274 6.16 -0.24 -4.23
C LYS A 274 7.09 -1.20 -4.98
N ALA A 275 7.68 -2.17 -4.30
CA ALA A 275 8.44 -3.22 -4.97
C ALA A 275 7.53 -4.04 -5.91
N ILE A 276 6.34 -4.43 -5.44
CA ILE A 276 5.34 -5.14 -6.25
C ILE A 276 4.97 -4.34 -7.50
N GLN A 277 4.69 -3.03 -7.39
CA GLN A 277 4.33 -2.19 -8.53
C GLN A 277 5.48 -2.05 -9.54
N PHE A 278 6.72 -1.83 -9.08
CA PHE A 278 7.90 -1.79 -9.96
C PHE A 278 8.08 -3.12 -10.69
N MET A 279 8.11 -4.23 -9.95
CA MET A 279 8.32 -5.56 -10.52
C MET A 279 7.18 -5.96 -11.47
N ALA A 280 5.95 -5.58 -11.18
CA ALA A 280 4.80 -5.77 -12.09
C ALA A 280 5.00 -5.08 -13.44
N CYS A 281 5.59 -3.88 -13.42
CA CYS A 281 5.97 -3.16 -14.64
C CYS A 281 7.30 -3.66 -15.25
N GLY A 282 7.87 -4.76 -14.76
CA GLY A 282 9.14 -5.29 -15.23
C GLY A 282 10.33 -4.39 -14.89
N VAL A 283 10.25 -3.57 -13.83
CA VAL A 283 11.34 -2.72 -13.36
C VAL A 283 12.11 -3.44 -12.27
N PRO A 284 13.41 -3.71 -12.45
CA PRO A 284 14.26 -4.27 -11.40
C PRO A 284 14.31 -3.36 -10.18
N VAL A 285 14.28 -3.93 -8.98
CA VAL A 285 14.21 -3.16 -7.73
C VAL A 285 15.44 -3.43 -6.87
N VAL A 286 15.95 -2.36 -6.26
CA VAL A 286 16.78 -2.45 -5.05
C VAL A 286 15.92 -1.99 -3.88
N ALA A 287 15.68 -2.86 -2.91
CA ALA A 287 14.88 -2.55 -1.73
C ALA A 287 15.66 -2.79 -0.44
N SER A 288 15.30 -2.08 0.64
CA SER A 288 15.78 -2.43 1.97
C SER A 288 15.35 -3.85 2.34
N ALA A 289 16.27 -4.62 2.92
CA ALA A 289 16.04 -5.98 3.39
C ALA A 289 15.22 -5.98 4.70
N VAL A 290 13.98 -5.45 4.63
CA VAL A 290 13.09 -5.24 5.78
C VAL A 290 11.72 -5.86 5.52
N GLY A 291 11.19 -6.52 6.53
CA GLY A 291 9.84 -7.09 6.51
C GLY A 291 9.58 -7.94 5.27
N VAL A 292 8.42 -7.77 4.68
CA VAL A 292 7.93 -8.53 3.52
C VAL A 292 8.78 -8.37 2.25
N ASN A 293 9.66 -7.35 2.17
CA ASN A 293 10.57 -7.24 1.03
C ASN A 293 11.44 -8.49 0.88
N ARG A 294 11.78 -9.18 2.01
CA ARG A 294 12.53 -10.46 2.02
C ARG A 294 11.73 -11.64 1.46
N GLU A 295 10.40 -11.53 1.44
CA GLU A 295 9.51 -12.54 0.87
C GLU A 295 9.27 -12.29 -0.62
N ILE A 296 9.18 -11.01 -1.03
CA ILE A 296 8.93 -10.59 -2.41
C ILE A 296 10.20 -10.74 -3.27
N ILE A 297 11.34 -10.33 -2.71
CA ILE A 297 12.61 -10.24 -3.44
C ILE A 297 13.55 -11.37 -3.01
N ARG A 298 13.93 -12.20 -3.96
CA ARG A 298 15.05 -13.15 -3.85
C ARG A 298 16.30 -12.43 -4.32
N ASP A 299 17.21 -12.11 -3.38
CA ASP A 299 18.39 -11.30 -3.63
C ASP A 299 19.29 -11.90 -4.73
N GLY A 300 19.52 -11.15 -5.79
CA GLY A 300 20.32 -11.60 -6.94
C GLY A 300 19.59 -12.44 -7.99
N GLU A 301 18.30 -12.77 -7.78
CA GLU A 301 17.50 -13.56 -8.73
C GLU A 301 16.43 -12.70 -9.44
N ASN A 302 15.58 -12.00 -8.69
CA ASN A 302 14.46 -11.21 -9.21
C ASN A 302 14.52 -9.73 -8.82
N GLY A 303 15.56 -9.33 -8.10
CA GLY A 303 15.83 -8.00 -7.57
C GLY A 303 16.98 -8.02 -6.60
N PHE A 304 17.20 -6.91 -5.91
CA PHE A 304 18.22 -6.82 -4.87
C PHE A 304 17.63 -6.37 -3.54
N LEU A 305 18.15 -6.97 -2.45
CA LEU A 305 17.91 -6.57 -1.07
C LEU A 305 19.18 -5.93 -0.51
N ALA A 306 19.08 -4.77 0.12
CA ALA A 306 20.22 -4.08 0.73
C ALA A 306 19.97 -3.78 2.20
N SER A 307 20.96 -4.06 3.05
CA SER A 307 20.92 -3.84 4.51
C SER A 307 21.91 -2.77 4.97
N SER A 308 22.83 -2.34 4.09
CA SER A 308 23.86 -1.36 4.40
C SER A 308 24.10 -0.38 3.24
N PRO A 309 24.66 0.82 3.50
CA PRO A 309 25.02 1.75 2.43
C PRO A 309 25.95 1.17 1.37
N ALA A 310 26.88 0.29 1.77
CA ALA A 310 27.80 -0.39 0.87
C ALA A 310 27.05 -1.34 -0.08
N GLU A 311 26.11 -2.13 0.45
CA GLU A 311 25.25 -3.01 -0.37
C GLU A 311 24.37 -2.21 -1.32
N TRP A 312 23.76 -1.12 -0.85
CA TRP A 312 22.98 -0.21 -1.70
C TRP A 312 23.81 0.30 -2.86
N THR A 313 25.02 0.79 -2.59
CA THR A 313 25.94 1.30 -3.61
C THR A 313 26.29 0.22 -4.63
N THR A 314 26.78 -0.94 -4.17
CA THR A 314 27.20 -2.04 -5.05
C THR A 314 26.05 -2.56 -5.91
N LYS A 315 24.86 -2.74 -5.31
CA LYS A 315 23.69 -3.30 -6.01
C LYS A 315 23.08 -2.32 -7.01
N LEU A 316 23.03 -1.03 -6.70
CA LEU A 316 22.63 0.00 -7.65
C LEU A 316 23.65 0.12 -8.78
N GLU A 317 24.95 0.14 -8.48
CA GLU A 317 26.02 0.22 -9.49
C GLU A 317 25.92 -0.92 -10.50
N ARG A 318 25.64 -2.15 -10.04
CA ARG A 318 25.42 -3.31 -10.92
C ARG A 318 24.23 -3.10 -11.84
N LEU A 319 23.09 -2.59 -11.33
CA LEU A 319 21.90 -2.34 -12.17
C LEU A 319 22.11 -1.14 -13.11
N LEU A 320 22.92 -0.15 -12.74
CA LEU A 320 23.24 0.97 -13.63
C LEU A 320 24.12 0.52 -14.79
N SER A 321 25.08 -0.39 -14.55
CA SER A 321 26.10 -0.79 -15.51
C SER A 321 25.73 -1.99 -16.39
N ASP A 322 24.87 -2.91 -15.90
CA ASP A 322 24.57 -4.19 -16.54
C ASP A 322 23.12 -4.25 -17.05
N ALA A 323 22.97 -4.04 -18.36
CA ALA A 323 21.68 -4.10 -19.03
C ALA A 323 21.09 -5.52 -19.06
N ASP A 324 21.93 -6.53 -19.21
CA ASP A 324 21.47 -7.93 -19.22
C ASP A 324 20.96 -8.35 -17.84
N LEU A 325 21.59 -7.86 -16.76
CA LEU A 325 21.12 -8.07 -15.42
C LEU A 325 19.73 -7.42 -15.22
N ARG A 326 19.56 -6.16 -15.68
CA ARG A 326 18.24 -5.50 -15.63
C ARG A 326 17.18 -6.31 -16.36
N ARG A 327 17.50 -6.82 -17.54
CA ARG A 327 16.57 -7.65 -18.33
C ARG A 327 16.22 -8.97 -17.62
N ARG A 328 17.20 -9.68 -17.07
CA ARG A 328 16.94 -10.91 -16.29
C ARG A 328 16.04 -10.63 -15.09
N PHE A 329 16.32 -9.58 -14.33
CA PHE A 329 15.50 -9.21 -13.17
C PHE A 329 14.11 -8.71 -13.56
N SER A 330 13.98 -8.02 -14.68
CA SER A 330 12.68 -7.62 -15.25
C SER A 330 11.78 -8.84 -15.47
N ILE A 331 12.29 -9.86 -16.13
CA ILE A 331 11.54 -11.10 -16.43
C ILE A 331 11.22 -11.86 -15.14
N ALA A 332 12.23 -12.12 -14.30
CA ALA A 332 12.06 -12.87 -13.08
C ALA A 332 11.17 -12.16 -12.05
N GLY A 333 11.32 -10.85 -11.94
CA GLY A 333 10.50 -10.01 -11.07
C GLY A 333 9.03 -10.01 -11.50
N ARG A 334 8.78 -9.80 -12.79
CA ARG A 334 7.43 -9.88 -13.36
C ARG A 334 6.78 -11.22 -13.10
N HIS A 335 7.48 -12.31 -13.34
CA HIS A 335 7.00 -13.66 -13.10
C HIS A 335 6.62 -13.89 -11.63
N THR A 336 7.44 -13.41 -10.69
CA THR A 336 7.12 -13.48 -9.25
C THR A 336 5.80 -12.78 -8.92
N ILE A 337 5.57 -11.60 -9.52
CA ILE A 337 4.33 -10.85 -9.26
C ILE A 337 3.13 -11.55 -9.86
N GLU A 338 3.23 -12.08 -11.06
CA GLU A 338 2.13 -12.82 -11.70
C GLU A 338 1.73 -14.07 -10.91
N GLN A 339 2.70 -14.76 -10.33
CA GLN A 339 2.44 -15.98 -9.56
C GLN A 339 1.89 -15.72 -8.15
N HIS A 340 2.38 -14.68 -7.44
CA HIS A 340 2.14 -14.55 -6.00
C HIS A 340 1.46 -13.25 -5.59
N TYR A 341 1.47 -12.21 -6.45
CA TYR A 341 0.98 -10.87 -6.10
C TYR A 341 0.03 -10.30 -7.15
N SER A 342 -0.62 -11.16 -7.92
CA SER A 342 -1.62 -10.75 -8.92
C SER A 342 -3.03 -10.72 -8.32
N LEU A 343 -3.83 -9.76 -8.77
CA LEU A 343 -5.26 -9.67 -8.45
C LEU A 343 -5.98 -10.99 -8.77
N HIS A 344 -5.76 -11.52 -9.97
CA HIS A 344 -6.47 -12.73 -10.44
C HIS A 344 -6.13 -13.97 -9.62
N GLY A 345 -4.89 -14.07 -9.11
CA GLY A 345 -4.48 -15.17 -8.23
C GLY A 345 -5.09 -15.07 -6.83
N THR A 346 -5.33 -13.85 -6.33
CA THR A 346 -5.79 -13.63 -4.95
C THR A 346 -7.31 -13.45 -4.84
N ALA A 347 -7.97 -12.98 -5.88
CA ALA A 347 -9.42 -12.72 -5.86
C ALA A 347 -10.28 -13.96 -5.48
N PRO A 348 -9.98 -15.19 -5.94
CA PRO A 348 -10.70 -16.39 -5.51
C PRO A 348 -10.61 -16.66 -3.99
N GLU A 349 -9.44 -16.42 -3.38
CA GLU A 349 -9.23 -16.58 -1.95
C GLU A 349 -10.06 -15.57 -1.15
N ILE A 350 -10.05 -14.29 -1.56
CA ILE A 350 -10.89 -13.26 -0.95
C ILE A 350 -12.37 -13.63 -1.06
N ALA A 351 -12.83 -14.08 -2.24
CA ALA A 351 -14.21 -14.53 -2.42
C ALA A 351 -14.58 -15.67 -1.49
N ALA A 352 -13.68 -16.65 -1.29
CA ALA A 352 -13.89 -17.77 -0.38
C ALA A 352 -13.96 -17.30 1.08
N ILE A 353 -13.06 -16.40 1.51
CA ILE A 353 -13.07 -15.83 2.86
C ILE A 353 -14.38 -15.10 3.13
N LEU A 354 -14.83 -14.23 2.21
CA LEU A 354 -16.07 -13.48 2.36
C LEU A 354 -17.29 -14.41 2.44
N ARG A 355 -17.38 -15.47 1.59
CA ARG A 355 -18.47 -16.44 1.65
C ARG A 355 -18.50 -17.21 2.96
N ASN A 356 -17.34 -17.74 3.38
CA ASN A 356 -17.23 -18.51 4.62
C ASN A 356 -17.57 -17.69 5.85
N ALA A 357 -17.20 -16.41 5.85
CA ALA A 357 -17.51 -15.51 6.95
C ALA A 357 -19.00 -15.11 7.01
N ALA A 358 -19.70 -15.07 5.89
CA ALA A 358 -21.12 -14.73 5.83
C ALA A 358 -22.04 -15.87 6.30
N HIS A 359 -21.62 -17.13 6.20
CA HIS A 359 -22.39 -18.25 6.72
C HIS A 359 -22.50 -18.16 8.24
N ARG A 360 -23.73 -17.93 8.72
CA ARG A 360 -24.05 -17.98 10.16
C ARG A 360 -23.95 -19.44 10.60
N SER A 361 -23.01 -19.75 11.46
CA SER A 361 -22.98 -21.04 12.19
C SER A 361 -24.04 -21.04 13.27
#